data_e4018e79b165597db74f561cea92e830
#
_entry.id   e4018e79b165597db74f561cea92e830
#
_cell.length_a   1.000
_cell.length_b   1.000
_cell.length_c   1.000
_cell.angle_alpha   90.00
_cell.angle_beta   90.00
_cell.angle_gamma   90.00
#
_symmetry.space_group_name_H-M   'P 1'
#
loop_
_entity.id
_entity.type
_entity.pdbx_description
1 polymer ?
#
loop_
_entity_poly.entity_id
_entity_poly.type
_entity_poly.pdbx_seq_one_letter_code
_entity_poly.pdbx_strand_id
1 'polypeptide(L)'
;MRLLLAGLAALVFVSLAAAAAPSNDDVVQATDITTLPFADTVSLAEATAAVGDLDCSGLDDTHTVWYRITPGSDMRLGLRTVNGEGIEVSTTVASGQPGSFTQLQCSFSQTQGLDVTAGTSYYIQLATAGADPGPVADFSVVHVQPLAVEIALSKNVPLSGGVATVSGTLHCSRATPPGSETAVQGTLDQGATHGWLVPFYFPTGCSKMPMRWRTTVQVLSGPGFVQGQASLSGTGFACDAFICADPDTETATAKLR
;
A
#
# COMPACT_ATOMS: atom_id res chain seq x y z
N MET A 1 45.39 -64.44 -32.48
CA MET A 1 43.97 -64.01 -32.65
C MET A 1 43.73 -62.88 -31.67
N ARG A 2 43.82 -61.64 -32.12
CA ARG A 2 43.69 -60.44 -31.30
C ARG A 2 42.30 -59.81 -31.60
N LEU A 3 41.38 -59.86 -30.63
CA LEU A 3 40.10 -59.12 -30.69
C LEU A 3 40.33 -57.70 -30.34
N LEU A 4 40.04 -56.74 -31.25
CA LEU A 4 39.90 -55.32 -31.04
C LEU A 4 38.45 -55.08 -30.63
N LEU A 5 38.25 -54.68 -29.36
CA LEU A 5 36.97 -54.08 -28.90
C LEU A 5 36.96 -52.60 -29.27
N ALA A 6 36.14 -52.22 -30.23
CA ALA A 6 35.83 -50.83 -30.51
C ALA A 6 34.73 -50.35 -29.55
N GLY A 7 35.08 -49.54 -28.58
CA GLY A 7 34.16 -48.88 -27.70
C GLY A 7 33.47 -47.69 -28.39
N LEU A 8 32.18 -47.78 -28.61
CA LEU A 8 31.35 -46.66 -29.14
C LEU A 8 30.98 -45.74 -27.97
N ALA A 9 31.64 -44.59 -27.87
CA ALA A 9 31.28 -43.52 -26.92
C ALA A 9 30.07 -42.77 -27.47
N ALA A 10 28.89 -42.97 -26.89
CA ALA A 10 27.70 -42.19 -27.19
C ALA A 10 27.82 -40.83 -26.47
N LEU A 11 28.05 -39.76 -27.22
CA LEU A 11 27.94 -38.39 -26.75
C LEU A 11 26.47 -38.03 -26.53
N VAL A 12 26.03 -38.00 -25.29
CA VAL A 12 24.72 -37.46 -24.91
C VAL A 12 24.81 -35.92 -24.94
N PHE A 13 24.28 -35.30 -25.98
CA PHE A 13 24.05 -33.85 -26.01
C PHE A 13 22.85 -33.55 -25.12
N VAL A 14 23.09 -33.06 -23.90
CA VAL A 14 22.05 -32.44 -23.09
C VAL A 14 21.83 -31.04 -23.68
N SER A 15 20.76 -30.87 -24.44
CA SER A 15 20.29 -29.53 -24.84
C SER A 15 19.80 -28.85 -23.60
N LEU A 16 20.55 -27.84 -23.09
CA LEU A 16 20.04 -26.85 -22.16
C LEU A 16 18.96 -26.08 -22.95
N ALA A 17 17.69 -26.34 -22.70
CA ALA A 17 16.63 -25.45 -23.14
C ALA A 17 16.85 -24.11 -22.42
N ALA A 18 17.19 -23.04 -23.15
CA ALA A 18 17.13 -21.70 -22.61
C ALA A 18 15.67 -21.44 -22.17
N ALA A 19 15.48 -20.94 -20.98
CA ALA A 19 14.16 -20.51 -20.55
C ALA A 19 13.70 -19.39 -21.50
N ALA A 20 12.42 -19.38 -21.86
CA ALA A 20 11.87 -18.38 -22.77
C ALA A 20 11.45 -17.14 -21.99
N ALA A 21 11.59 -15.97 -22.59
CA ALA A 21 11.05 -14.75 -22.03
C ALA A 21 9.54 -14.88 -21.72
N PRO A 22 9.02 -14.19 -20.69
CA PRO A 22 7.61 -14.16 -20.38
C PRO A 22 6.77 -13.71 -21.58
N SER A 23 5.55 -14.20 -21.69
CA SER A 23 4.67 -13.85 -22.83
C SER A 23 4.28 -12.38 -22.88
N ASN A 24 4.44 -11.65 -21.78
CA ASN A 24 4.17 -10.24 -21.59
C ASN A 24 5.45 -9.41 -21.37
N ASP A 25 6.57 -9.87 -21.91
CA ASP A 25 7.88 -9.22 -21.91
C ASP A 25 7.83 -7.86 -22.64
N ASP A 26 7.10 -7.78 -23.73
CA ASP A 26 6.94 -6.56 -24.52
C ASP A 26 5.57 -5.90 -24.25
N VAL A 27 5.53 -4.58 -24.20
CA VAL A 27 4.30 -3.80 -23.95
C VAL A 27 3.17 -4.08 -24.92
N VAL A 28 3.49 -4.42 -26.17
CA VAL A 28 2.48 -4.79 -27.18
C VAL A 28 1.83 -6.15 -26.90
N GLN A 29 2.46 -6.95 -26.04
CA GLN A 29 2.00 -8.25 -25.57
C GLN A 29 1.55 -8.21 -24.11
N ALA A 30 1.33 -7.01 -23.55
CA ALA A 30 0.88 -6.84 -22.19
C ALA A 30 -0.32 -7.77 -21.86
N THR A 31 -0.24 -8.44 -20.72
CA THR A 31 -1.33 -9.29 -20.23
C THR A 31 -2.55 -8.44 -19.88
N ASP A 32 -3.71 -8.70 -20.52
CA ASP A 32 -4.94 -8.00 -20.25
C ASP A 32 -5.58 -8.44 -18.92
N ILE A 33 -5.77 -7.47 -18.03
CA ILE A 33 -6.54 -7.64 -16.80
C ILE A 33 -8.01 -7.35 -17.12
N THR A 34 -8.78 -8.40 -17.35
CA THR A 34 -10.19 -8.30 -17.76
C THR A 34 -11.18 -8.36 -16.61
N THR A 35 -10.76 -8.87 -15.45
CA THR A 35 -11.60 -9.01 -14.24
C THR A 35 -10.81 -8.69 -12.98
N LEU A 36 -11.48 -8.17 -11.97
CA LEU A 36 -10.91 -7.95 -10.64
C LEU A 36 -11.66 -8.80 -9.60
N PRO A 37 -10.99 -9.37 -8.60
CA PRO A 37 -9.53 -9.31 -8.38
C PRO A 37 -8.75 -10.09 -9.44
N PHE A 38 -7.56 -9.60 -9.77
CA PHE A 38 -6.59 -10.27 -10.64
C PHE A 38 -5.36 -10.67 -9.81
N ALA A 39 -4.78 -11.82 -10.12
CA ALA A 39 -3.51 -12.26 -9.54
C ALA A 39 -2.72 -13.06 -10.59
N ASP A 40 -1.41 -12.87 -10.59
CA ASP A 40 -0.46 -13.57 -11.44
C ASP A 40 0.85 -13.78 -10.68
N THR A 41 1.58 -14.80 -11.08
CA THR A 41 2.94 -15.09 -10.62
C THR A 41 3.84 -15.13 -11.84
N VAL A 42 4.74 -14.17 -11.98
CA VAL A 42 5.59 -13.99 -13.16
C VAL A 42 7.07 -14.08 -12.80
N SER A 43 7.84 -14.79 -13.64
CA SER A 43 9.30 -14.79 -13.54
C SER A 43 9.88 -13.64 -14.34
N LEU A 44 10.68 -12.80 -13.70
CA LEU A 44 11.43 -11.72 -14.34
C LEU A 44 12.82 -12.18 -14.82
N ALA A 45 13.23 -13.43 -14.52
CA ALA A 45 14.59 -13.91 -14.80
C ALA A 45 14.98 -13.83 -16.27
N GLU A 46 14.04 -14.15 -17.17
CA GLU A 46 14.27 -14.20 -18.61
C GLU A 46 13.57 -13.02 -19.34
N ALA A 47 12.99 -12.10 -18.57
CA ALA A 47 12.42 -10.89 -19.12
C ALA A 47 13.55 -9.98 -19.65
N THR A 48 13.24 -9.17 -20.64
CA THR A 48 14.19 -8.25 -21.29
C THR A 48 13.68 -6.82 -21.19
N ALA A 49 14.58 -5.84 -21.32
CA ALA A 49 14.18 -4.45 -21.47
C ALA A 49 14.04 -4.12 -22.96
N ALA A 50 12.95 -3.45 -23.31
CA ALA A 50 12.65 -3.00 -24.66
C ALA A 50 12.76 -1.48 -24.81
N VAL A 51 12.93 -1.02 -26.05
CA VAL A 51 12.87 0.42 -26.35
C VAL A 51 11.46 0.93 -26.11
N GLY A 52 11.32 1.84 -25.17
CA GLY A 52 10.02 2.42 -24.78
C GLY A 52 9.48 1.92 -23.46
N ASP A 53 10.24 1.05 -22.77
CA ASP A 53 9.98 0.73 -21.38
C ASP A 53 10.10 1.99 -20.52
N LEU A 54 9.32 2.01 -19.43
CA LEU A 54 9.25 3.16 -18.54
C LEU A 54 10.39 3.07 -17.53
N ASP A 55 11.11 4.17 -17.34
CA ASP A 55 12.15 4.27 -16.32
C ASP A 55 11.53 4.71 -14.99
N CYS A 56 11.72 3.88 -13.96
CA CYS A 56 11.34 4.19 -12.60
C CYS A 56 12.54 4.73 -11.82
N SER A 57 12.61 6.04 -11.64
CA SER A 57 13.62 6.72 -10.81
C SER A 57 15.06 6.79 -11.36
N GLY A 58 15.27 6.65 -12.67
CA GLY A 58 16.60 6.75 -13.28
C GLY A 58 17.50 5.53 -13.01
N LEU A 59 16.90 4.40 -12.62
CA LEU A 59 17.56 3.12 -12.59
C LEU A 59 17.29 2.41 -13.92
N ASP A 60 18.34 1.89 -14.56
CA ASP A 60 18.18 1.11 -15.79
C ASP A 60 17.37 -0.17 -15.45
N ASP A 61 16.09 -0.16 -15.76
CA ASP A 61 15.22 -1.33 -15.68
C ASP A 61 15.68 -2.34 -16.74
N THR A 62 16.09 -3.54 -16.33
CA THR A 62 16.72 -4.53 -17.22
C THR A 62 15.82 -5.71 -17.55
N HIS A 63 14.82 -5.97 -16.71
CA HIS A 63 13.90 -7.09 -16.84
C HIS A 63 12.49 -6.56 -16.61
N THR A 64 11.68 -6.47 -17.66
CA THR A 64 10.36 -5.83 -17.62
C THR A 64 9.27 -6.76 -18.07
N VAL A 65 8.11 -6.70 -17.41
CA VAL A 65 6.88 -7.38 -17.86
C VAL A 65 5.71 -6.42 -17.76
N TRP A 66 4.71 -6.62 -18.63
CA TRP A 66 3.65 -5.67 -18.83
C TRP A 66 2.26 -6.26 -18.62
N TYR A 67 1.43 -5.45 -17.98
CA TYR A 67 -0.01 -5.68 -17.82
C TYR A 67 -0.79 -4.49 -18.35
N ARG A 68 -2.04 -4.73 -18.76
CA ARG A 68 -2.94 -3.66 -19.21
C ARG A 68 -4.30 -3.84 -18.57
N ILE A 69 -4.91 -2.73 -18.14
CA ILE A 69 -6.29 -2.69 -17.66
C ILE A 69 -7.03 -1.51 -18.27
N THR A 70 -8.28 -1.75 -18.69
CA THR A 70 -9.21 -0.69 -19.13
C THR A 70 -10.47 -0.78 -18.26
N PRO A 71 -10.55 0.01 -17.17
CA PRO A 71 -11.69 -0.04 -16.25
C PRO A 71 -13.00 0.32 -16.94
N GLY A 72 -14.08 -0.40 -16.60
CA GLY A 72 -15.44 -0.09 -17.09
C GLY A 72 -16.14 1.03 -16.32
N SER A 73 -15.60 1.46 -15.17
CA SER A 73 -16.10 2.56 -14.34
C SER A 73 -14.94 3.25 -13.64
N ASP A 74 -15.15 4.50 -13.21
CA ASP A 74 -14.19 5.17 -12.33
C ASP A 74 -14.06 4.40 -11.03
N MET A 75 -12.82 4.12 -10.63
CA MET A 75 -12.53 3.36 -9.41
C MET A 75 -11.11 3.62 -8.91
N ARG A 76 -10.85 3.16 -7.69
CA ARG A 76 -9.49 3.08 -7.18
C ARG A 76 -8.98 1.64 -7.31
N LEU A 77 -7.84 1.48 -7.94
CA LEU A 77 -7.10 0.21 -7.99
C LEU A 77 -6.11 0.14 -6.84
N GLY A 78 -5.98 -1.04 -6.25
CA GLY A 78 -4.87 -1.40 -5.37
C GLY A 78 -3.97 -2.38 -6.12
N LEU A 79 -2.71 -2.02 -6.28
CA LEU A 79 -1.69 -2.86 -6.88
C LEU A 79 -0.79 -3.38 -5.78
N ARG A 80 -0.48 -4.68 -5.84
CA ARG A 80 0.45 -5.31 -4.89
C ARG A 80 1.44 -6.18 -5.66
N THR A 81 2.73 -5.92 -5.42
CA THR A 81 3.85 -6.70 -5.97
C THR A 81 4.69 -7.21 -4.82
N VAL A 82 4.88 -8.52 -4.74
CA VAL A 82 5.69 -9.17 -3.69
C VAL A 82 6.65 -10.13 -4.35
N ASN A 83 7.90 -10.10 -3.94
CA ASN A 83 8.87 -11.13 -4.26
C ASN A 83 9.40 -11.78 -2.97
N GLY A 84 9.77 -13.05 -3.05
CA GLY A 84 10.23 -13.84 -1.90
C GLY A 84 11.70 -13.63 -1.53
N GLU A 85 12.49 -12.90 -2.34
CA GLU A 85 13.96 -12.94 -2.28
C GLU A 85 14.61 -11.60 -1.85
N GLY A 86 13.80 -10.58 -1.53
CA GLY A 86 14.31 -9.27 -1.07
C GLY A 86 14.95 -8.42 -2.18
N ILE A 87 14.76 -8.79 -3.45
CA ILE A 87 15.12 -7.97 -4.61
C ILE A 87 14.02 -6.94 -4.81
N GLU A 88 14.39 -5.69 -5.05
CA GLU A 88 13.42 -4.63 -5.29
C GLU A 88 12.80 -4.78 -6.68
N VAL A 89 11.48 -4.91 -6.73
CA VAL A 89 10.67 -4.86 -7.96
C VAL A 89 9.97 -3.51 -7.99
N SER A 90 10.25 -2.72 -9.02
CA SER A 90 9.50 -1.49 -9.27
C SER A 90 8.16 -1.81 -9.91
N THR A 91 7.16 -0.99 -9.60
CA THR A 91 5.87 -1.00 -10.28
C THR A 91 5.61 0.38 -10.85
N THR A 92 5.61 0.50 -12.17
CA THR A 92 5.34 1.76 -12.87
C THR A 92 3.98 1.70 -13.54
N VAL A 93 3.16 2.74 -13.38
CA VAL A 93 1.86 2.86 -14.04
C VAL A 93 1.86 4.04 -14.99
N ALA A 94 1.37 3.81 -16.19
CA ALA A 94 1.21 4.84 -17.21
C ALA A 94 -0.16 4.76 -17.89
N SER A 95 -0.58 5.87 -18.46
CA SER A 95 -1.71 5.96 -19.39
C SER A 95 -1.22 6.33 -20.79
N GLY A 96 -2.06 6.12 -21.80
CA GLY A 96 -1.76 6.44 -23.20
C GLY A 96 -1.65 5.20 -24.07
N GLN A 97 -0.71 5.22 -25.01
CA GLN A 97 -0.47 4.15 -25.99
C GLN A 97 1.02 3.79 -26.00
N PRO A 98 1.40 2.54 -26.35
CA PRO A 98 2.79 2.19 -26.57
C PRO A 98 3.51 3.21 -27.46
N GLY A 99 4.67 3.69 -26.97
CA GLY A 99 5.47 4.72 -27.60
C GLY A 99 5.08 6.17 -27.28
N SER A 100 3.97 6.41 -26.55
CA SER A 100 3.54 7.75 -26.13
C SER A 100 2.85 7.74 -24.76
N PHE A 101 3.50 7.11 -23.79
CA PHE A 101 3.01 7.01 -22.43
C PHE A 101 3.12 8.32 -21.66
N THR A 102 2.13 8.56 -20.79
CA THR A 102 2.24 9.48 -19.68
C THR A 102 2.39 8.65 -18.40
N GLN A 103 3.57 8.68 -17.79
CA GLN A 103 3.83 8.01 -16.53
C GLN A 103 3.05 8.70 -15.42
N LEU A 104 2.25 7.96 -14.69
CA LEU A 104 1.39 8.44 -13.61
C LEU A 104 2.00 8.19 -12.24
N GLN A 105 2.63 7.03 -12.08
CA GLN A 105 3.17 6.58 -10.82
C GLN A 105 4.36 5.65 -11.05
N CYS A 106 5.33 5.72 -10.16
CA CYS A 106 6.47 4.81 -10.08
C CYS A 106 6.77 4.55 -8.60
N SER A 107 6.93 3.32 -8.19
CA SER A 107 7.15 2.97 -6.79
C SER A 107 7.86 1.63 -6.64
N PHE A 108 8.71 1.54 -5.62
CA PHE A 108 9.30 0.30 -5.11
C PHE A 108 8.51 -0.27 -3.91
N SER A 109 7.44 0.41 -3.49
CA SER A 109 6.58 -0.11 -2.44
C SER A 109 5.81 -1.33 -2.92
N GLN A 110 5.68 -2.32 -2.04
CA GLN A 110 4.91 -3.54 -2.33
C GLN A 110 3.43 -3.26 -2.59
N THR A 111 2.91 -2.11 -2.20
CA THR A 111 1.50 -1.73 -2.36
C THR A 111 1.37 -0.30 -2.85
N GLN A 112 0.45 -0.09 -3.79
CA GLN A 112 0.15 1.21 -4.38
C GLN A 112 -1.36 1.35 -4.58
N GLY A 113 -1.87 2.58 -4.46
CA GLY A 113 -3.25 2.91 -4.83
C GLY A 113 -3.25 3.88 -6.01
N LEU A 114 -4.13 3.66 -6.98
CA LEU A 114 -4.27 4.50 -8.17
C LEU A 114 -5.74 4.76 -8.47
N ASP A 115 -6.11 6.04 -8.64
CA ASP A 115 -7.44 6.40 -9.15
C ASP A 115 -7.44 6.31 -10.66
N VAL A 116 -8.41 5.58 -11.22
CA VAL A 116 -8.53 5.30 -12.65
C VAL A 116 -9.89 5.71 -13.18
N THR A 117 -9.91 6.16 -14.44
CA THR A 117 -11.10 6.63 -15.12
C THR A 117 -11.62 5.58 -16.11
N ALA A 118 -12.93 5.43 -16.17
CA ALA A 118 -13.61 4.52 -17.10
C ALA A 118 -13.17 4.72 -18.55
N GLY A 119 -12.94 3.63 -19.26
CA GLY A 119 -12.56 3.61 -20.68
C GLY A 119 -11.14 4.06 -20.99
N THR A 120 -10.36 4.48 -20.00
CA THR A 120 -8.93 4.80 -20.18
C THR A 120 -8.09 3.54 -20.00
N SER A 121 -7.17 3.27 -20.92
CA SER A 121 -6.24 2.16 -20.79
C SER A 121 -5.04 2.57 -19.94
N TYR A 122 -4.75 1.77 -18.93
CA TYR A 122 -3.60 1.90 -18.06
C TYR A 122 -2.67 0.71 -18.29
N TYR A 123 -1.38 1.01 -18.37
CA TYR A 123 -0.32 0.02 -18.52
C TYR A 123 0.47 -0.03 -17.22
N ILE A 124 0.78 -1.22 -16.78
CA ILE A 124 1.50 -1.48 -15.53
C ILE A 124 2.74 -2.28 -15.90
N GLN A 125 3.89 -1.71 -15.64
CA GLN A 125 5.20 -2.35 -15.81
C GLN A 125 5.69 -2.82 -14.45
N LEU A 126 6.08 -4.08 -14.36
CA LEU A 126 6.93 -4.57 -13.28
C LEU A 126 8.34 -4.68 -13.81
N ALA A 127 9.31 -4.19 -13.05
CA ALA A 127 10.70 -4.21 -13.47
C ALA A 127 11.66 -4.44 -12.31
N THR A 128 12.83 -4.99 -12.64
CA THR A 128 13.98 -5.03 -11.72
C THR A 128 15.12 -4.20 -12.29
N ALA A 129 15.85 -3.52 -11.40
CA ALA A 129 17.10 -2.86 -11.74
C ALA A 129 18.28 -3.81 -11.54
N GLY A 130 19.26 -3.77 -12.43
CA GLY A 130 20.52 -4.52 -12.28
C GLY A 130 20.67 -5.73 -13.22
N ALA A 131 21.83 -6.36 -13.15
CA ALA A 131 22.24 -7.44 -14.05
C ALA A 131 21.85 -8.85 -13.56
N ASP A 132 21.32 -8.98 -12.35
CA ASP A 132 20.89 -10.28 -11.81
C ASP A 132 19.54 -10.65 -12.40
N PRO A 133 19.36 -11.93 -12.82
CA PRO A 133 18.06 -12.37 -13.28
C PRO A 133 17.04 -12.15 -12.17
N GLY A 134 15.96 -11.46 -12.50
CA GLY A 134 14.93 -11.06 -11.55
C GLY A 134 14.25 -12.26 -10.88
N PRO A 135 13.69 -12.06 -9.71
CA PRO A 135 12.97 -13.11 -8.98
C PRO A 135 11.64 -13.44 -9.63
N VAL A 136 10.97 -14.45 -9.08
CA VAL A 136 9.53 -14.63 -9.27
C VAL A 136 8.80 -13.57 -8.46
N ALA A 137 7.92 -12.82 -9.10
CA ALA A 137 7.08 -11.81 -8.47
C ALA A 137 5.61 -12.25 -8.47
N ASP A 138 4.97 -12.17 -7.30
CA ASP A 138 3.51 -12.28 -7.17
C ASP A 138 2.92 -10.88 -7.35
N PHE A 139 2.12 -10.72 -8.39
CA PHE A 139 1.45 -9.47 -8.74
C PHE A 139 -0.05 -9.62 -8.59
N SER A 140 -0.70 -8.63 -7.99
CA SER A 140 -2.15 -8.62 -7.89
C SER A 140 -2.73 -7.21 -8.03
N VAL A 141 -3.94 -7.15 -8.61
CA VAL A 141 -4.73 -5.93 -8.77
C VAL A 141 -6.13 -6.15 -8.20
N VAL A 142 -6.57 -5.23 -7.37
CA VAL A 142 -7.89 -5.28 -6.72
C VAL A 142 -8.64 -3.96 -6.89
N HIS A 143 -9.96 -4.01 -6.84
CA HIS A 143 -10.79 -2.81 -6.68
C HIS A 143 -10.78 -2.41 -5.20
N VAL A 144 -10.24 -1.22 -4.89
CA VAL A 144 -10.19 -0.67 -3.53
C VAL A 144 -11.49 0.06 -3.23
N GLN A 145 -12.23 -0.43 -2.23
CA GLN A 145 -13.43 0.25 -1.75
C GLN A 145 -13.05 1.51 -0.97
N PRO A 146 -13.82 2.61 -1.09
CA PRO A 146 -13.60 3.81 -0.28
C PRO A 146 -13.54 3.48 1.22
N LEU A 147 -12.67 4.17 1.91
CA LEU A 147 -12.52 4.11 3.36
C LEU A 147 -12.87 5.48 3.93
N ALA A 148 -13.78 5.51 4.90
CA ALA A 148 -14.07 6.69 5.69
C ALA A 148 -13.90 6.34 7.16
N VAL A 149 -13.47 7.30 7.96
CA VAL A 149 -13.33 7.18 9.42
C VAL A 149 -14.26 8.19 10.07
N GLU A 150 -14.80 7.83 11.22
CA GLU A 150 -15.63 8.71 12.04
C GLU A 150 -15.21 8.57 13.50
N ILE A 151 -14.97 9.71 14.17
CA ILE A 151 -14.57 9.78 15.57
C ILE A 151 -15.68 10.42 16.40
N ALA A 152 -15.86 9.96 17.64
CA ALA A 152 -16.70 10.62 18.61
C ALA A 152 -15.97 10.76 19.96
N LEU A 153 -16.03 11.96 20.54
CA LEU A 153 -15.35 12.35 21.77
C LEU A 153 -16.30 12.31 22.98
N SER A 154 -15.81 11.76 24.09
CA SER A 154 -16.51 11.89 25.38
C SER A 154 -16.32 13.31 25.93
N LYS A 155 -17.44 13.99 26.20
CA LYS A 155 -17.44 15.33 26.81
C LYS A 155 -17.12 15.32 28.31
N ASN A 156 -17.05 14.16 28.94
CA ASN A 156 -16.67 13.99 30.32
C ASN A 156 -15.21 13.47 30.40
N VAL A 157 -14.32 14.29 30.93
CA VAL A 157 -12.90 14.02 31.02
C VAL A 157 -12.50 13.86 32.49
N PRO A 158 -12.27 12.62 32.95
CA PRO A 158 -11.77 12.40 34.32
C PRO A 158 -10.41 13.06 34.53
N LEU A 159 -10.27 13.72 35.70
CA LEU A 159 -9.05 14.36 36.12
C LEU A 159 -8.61 13.74 37.44
N SER A 160 -7.44 13.12 37.46
CA SER A 160 -6.87 12.48 38.66
C SER A 160 -5.40 12.83 38.80
N GLY A 161 -5.02 13.42 39.96
CA GLY A 161 -3.64 13.83 40.19
C GLY A 161 -3.10 14.83 39.15
N GLY A 162 -3.96 15.66 38.55
CA GLY A 162 -3.57 16.60 37.49
C GLY A 162 -3.50 15.98 36.08
N VAL A 163 -3.72 14.66 35.95
CA VAL A 163 -3.73 13.97 34.66
C VAL A 163 -5.16 13.86 34.14
N ALA A 164 -5.39 14.46 32.99
CA ALA A 164 -6.65 14.32 32.27
C ALA A 164 -6.67 13.03 31.42
N THR A 165 -7.82 12.34 31.41
CA THR A 165 -8.02 11.12 30.62
C THR A 165 -9.15 11.33 29.65
N VAL A 166 -8.84 11.33 28.35
CA VAL A 166 -9.80 11.49 27.25
C VAL A 166 -10.19 10.12 26.74
N SER A 167 -11.44 10.00 26.31
CA SER A 167 -11.96 8.75 25.71
C SER A 167 -12.98 9.08 24.61
N GLY A 168 -13.27 8.06 23.80
CA GLY A 168 -14.25 8.20 22.73
C GLY A 168 -14.47 6.90 22.00
N THR A 169 -15.02 7.00 20.81
CA THR A 169 -15.14 5.89 19.86
C THR A 169 -14.60 6.29 18.51
N LEU A 170 -14.16 5.31 17.74
CA LEU A 170 -13.77 5.44 16.34
C LEU A 170 -14.38 4.28 15.58
N HIS A 171 -14.88 4.51 14.38
CA HIS A 171 -15.29 3.44 13.47
C HIS A 171 -15.01 3.81 12.02
N CYS A 172 -15.03 2.82 11.14
CA CYS A 172 -14.79 2.99 9.73
C CYS A 172 -15.96 2.50 8.89
N SER A 173 -16.11 3.03 7.68
CA SER A 173 -17.11 2.57 6.70
C SER A 173 -16.97 1.08 6.35
N ARG A 174 -15.76 0.54 6.46
CA ARG A 174 -15.42 -0.89 6.34
C ARG A 174 -14.29 -1.28 7.29
N ALA A 175 -14.16 -2.58 7.56
CA ALA A 175 -13.02 -3.08 8.34
C ALA A 175 -11.71 -2.95 7.52
N THR A 176 -10.63 -2.63 8.21
CA THR A 176 -9.27 -2.73 7.67
C THR A 176 -8.56 -3.98 8.23
N PRO A 177 -7.55 -4.52 7.56
CA PRO A 177 -6.80 -5.66 8.06
C PRO A 177 -6.13 -5.38 9.43
N PRO A 178 -5.87 -6.39 10.26
CA PRO A 178 -5.02 -6.25 11.44
C PRO A 178 -3.64 -5.71 11.06
N GLY A 179 -3.08 -4.82 11.88
CA GLY A 179 -1.81 -4.15 11.61
C GLY A 179 -1.90 -2.95 10.68
N SER A 180 -3.09 -2.66 10.12
CA SER A 180 -3.34 -1.40 9.40
C SER A 180 -3.22 -0.21 10.35
N GLU A 181 -2.68 0.90 9.85
CA GLU A 181 -2.56 2.11 10.63
C GLU A 181 -3.93 2.67 10.99
N THR A 182 -4.28 2.64 12.26
CA THR A 182 -5.50 3.22 12.79
C THR A 182 -5.18 3.86 14.12
N ALA A 183 -5.43 5.16 14.24
CA ALA A 183 -5.04 5.93 15.41
C ALA A 183 -6.01 7.08 15.72
N VAL A 184 -5.92 7.55 16.95
CA VAL A 184 -6.52 8.80 17.42
C VAL A 184 -5.43 9.67 18.04
N GLN A 185 -5.44 10.94 17.68
CA GLN A 185 -4.61 11.99 18.29
C GLN A 185 -5.44 13.26 18.53
N GLY A 186 -4.91 14.22 19.23
CA GLY A 186 -5.65 15.47 19.45
C GLY A 186 -5.06 16.35 20.55
N THR A 187 -5.85 17.36 20.96
CA THR A 187 -5.46 18.32 21.99
C THR A 187 -6.56 18.54 23.02
N LEU A 188 -6.16 18.95 24.22
CA LEU A 188 -7.03 19.43 25.28
C LEU A 188 -6.48 20.77 25.77
N ASP A 189 -7.29 21.81 25.69
CA ASP A 189 -6.90 23.20 25.98
C ASP A 189 -7.79 23.77 27.06
N GLN A 190 -7.19 24.33 28.13
CA GLN A 190 -7.90 24.97 29.24
C GLN A 190 -7.20 26.25 29.66
N GLY A 191 -7.73 27.42 29.24
CA GLY A 191 -7.11 28.70 29.49
C GLY A 191 -5.69 28.79 28.90
N ALA A 192 -4.68 28.91 29.76
CA ALA A 192 -3.27 28.91 29.33
C ALA A 192 -2.63 27.53 29.31
N THR A 193 -3.35 26.48 29.68
CA THR A 193 -2.85 25.10 29.67
C THR A 193 -3.17 24.45 28.35
N HIS A 194 -2.13 23.99 27.66
CA HIS A 194 -2.22 23.21 26.41
C HIS A 194 -1.70 21.80 26.63
N GLY A 195 -2.44 20.82 26.17
CA GLY A 195 -2.07 19.43 26.27
C GLY A 195 -2.28 18.65 24.98
N TRP A 196 -1.46 17.65 24.80
CA TRP A 196 -1.51 16.71 23.67
C TRP A 196 -2.04 15.37 24.15
N LEU A 197 -3.01 14.81 23.43
CA LEU A 197 -3.43 13.43 23.64
C LEU A 197 -2.31 12.49 23.22
N VAL A 198 -1.84 11.65 24.14
CA VAL A 198 -0.92 10.56 23.78
C VAL A 198 -1.59 9.74 22.67
N PRO A 199 -0.98 9.56 21.49
CA PRO A 199 -1.61 8.85 20.39
C PRO A 199 -2.09 7.46 20.80
N PHE A 200 -3.31 7.12 20.45
CA PHE A 200 -3.89 5.80 20.71
C PHE A 200 -3.98 5.02 19.39
N TYR A 201 -3.30 3.88 19.33
CA TYR A 201 -3.26 3.00 18.16
C TYR A 201 -4.16 1.78 18.35
N PHE A 202 -4.85 1.38 17.29
CA PHE A 202 -5.67 0.17 17.26
C PHE A 202 -4.93 -0.96 16.55
N PRO A 203 -4.38 -1.94 17.27
CA PRO A 203 -3.57 -3.01 16.67
C PRO A 203 -4.38 -3.96 15.77
N THR A 204 -5.71 -3.98 15.94
CA THR A 204 -6.62 -4.81 15.16
C THR A 204 -7.07 -4.13 13.85
N GLY A 205 -6.54 -2.95 13.53
CA GLY A 205 -7.06 -2.11 12.45
C GLY A 205 -8.39 -1.44 12.82
N CYS A 206 -9.09 -0.89 11.83
CA CYS A 206 -10.38 -0.25 12.00
C CYS A 206 -11.56 -1.21 11.80
N SER A 207 -12.66 -0.97 12.49
CA SER A 207 -13.89 -1.77 12.42
C SER A 207 -15.10 -0.94 11.98
N LYS A 208 -16.10 -1.58 11.37
CA LYS A 208 -17.43 -0.99 11.15
C LYS A 208 -18.18 -0.71 12.45
N MET A 209 -17.90 -1.47 13.50
CA MET A 209 -18.50 -1.24 14.81
C MET A 209 -17.66 -0.23 15.60
N PRO A 210 -18.28 0.66 16.38
CA PRO A 210 -17.56 1.62 17.19
C PRO A 210 -16.56 0.95 18.14
N MET A 211 -15.30 1.25 17.97
CA MET A 211 -14.19 0.82 18.82
C MET A 211 -13.93 1.86 19.89
N ARG A 212 -13.91 1.46 21.14
CA ARG A 212 -13.66 2.36 22.25
C ARG A 212 -12.15 2.60 22.40
N TRP A 213 -11.80 3.84 22.66
CA TRP A 213 -10.43 4.23 22.98
C TRP A 213 -10.39 5.10 24.23
N ARG A 214 -9.24 5.12 24.85
CA ARG A 214 -8.96 5.94 26.03
C ARG A 214 -7.48 6.22 26.11
N THR A 215 -7.12 7.51 26.33
CA THR A 215 -5.73 7.94 26.43
C THR A 215 -5.58 9.06 27.45
N THR A 216 -4.36 9.29 27.88
CA THR A 216 -4.01 10.40 28.76
C THR A 216 -3.59 11.62 27.98
N VAL A 217 -3.67 12.78 28.60
CA VAL A 217 -3.20 14.06 28.05
C VAL A 217 -1.86 14.40 28.68
N GLN A 218 -0.88 14.63 27.85
CA GLN A 218 0.41 15.18 28.27
C GLN A 218 0.35 16.70 28.22
N VAL A 219 0.64 17.37 29.34
CA VAL A 219 0.73 18.83 29.39
C VAL A 219 1.99 19.27 28.62
N LEU A 220 1.81 20.12 27.63
CA LEU A 220 2.89 20.72 26.85
C LEU A 220 3.30 22.07 27.41
N SER A 221 2.33 22.86 27.89
CA SER A 221 2.58 24.18 28.50
C SER A 221 1.47 24.56 29.45
N GLY A 222 1.74 25.50 30.35
CA GLY A 222 0.82 26.01 31.34
C GLY A 222 0.90 25.31 32.71
N PRO A 223 0.03 25.74 33.67
CA PRO A 223 0.11 25.27 35.06
C PRO A 223 -0.45 23.90 35.33
N GLY A 224 -1.00 23.21 34.31
CA GLY A 224 -1.72 21.95 34.44
C GLY A 224 -3.24 22.10 34.37
N PHE A 225 -3.93 20.98 34.21
CA PHE A 225 -5.40 20.96 34.15
C PHE A 225 -6.03 20.99 35.53
N VAL A 226 -7.14 21.73 35.62
CA VAL A 226 -7.97 21.81 36.82
C VAL A 226 -9.42 21.46 36.48
N GLN A 227 -10.25 21.24 37.50
CA GLN A 227 -11.68 21.01 37.28
C GLN A 227 -12.33 22.21 36.57
N GLY A 228 -13.18 21.94 35.60
CA GLY A 228 -13.85 22.99 34.82
C GLY A 228 -14.08 22.62 33.37
N GLN A 229 -14.29 23.64 32.55
CA GLN A 229 -14.46 23.44 31.10
C GLN A 229 -13.12 23.54 30.38
N ALA A 230 -12.99 22.77 29.30
CA ALA A 230 -11.85 22.78 28.41
C ALA A 230 -12.32 22.55 26.97
N SER A 231 -11.53 22.99 25.99
CA SER A 231 -11.72 22.66 24.58
C SER A 231 -11.00 21.36 24.28
N LEU A 232 -11.70 20.39 23.71
CA LEU A 232 -11.16 19.10 23.31
C LEU A 232 -11.27 18.96 21.80
N SER A 233 -10.17 18.63 21.14
CA SER A 233 -10.13 18.29 19.72
C SER A 233 -9.51 16.90 19.56
N GLY A 234 -10.14 16.06 18.76
CA GLY A 234 -9.63 14.74 18.43
C GLY A 234 -9.73 14.46 16.96
N THR A 235 -8.71 13.85 16.39
CA THR A 235 -8.64 13.46 14.99
C THR A 235 -8.42 11.96 14.89
N GLY A 236 -9.31 11.29 14.15
CA GLY A 236 -9.24 9.88 13.82
C GLY A 236 -8.56 9.65 12.47
N PHE A 237 -7.72 8.64 12.39
CA PHE A 237 -7.03 8.20 11.18
C PHE A 237 -7.26 6.72 10.97
N ALA A 238 -7.44 6.32 9.73
CA ALA A 238 -7.44 4.91 9.35
C ALA A 238 -6.87 4.75 7.94
N CYS A 239 -5.92 3.84 7.80
CA CYS A 239 -5.38 3.43 6.50
C CYS A 239 -5.51 1.91 6.36
N ASP A 240 -5.54 1.44 5.12
CA ASP A 240 -5.19 0.06 4.78
C ASP A 240 -3.97 0.04 3.86
N ALA A 241 -3.70 -1.09 3.21
CA ALA A 241 -2.54 -1.24 2.34
C ALA A 241 -2.57 -0.31 1.10
N PHE A 242 -3.74 0.20 0.70
CA PHE A 242 -3.93 0.88 -0.59
C PHE A 242 -4.50 2.30 -0.47
N ILE A 243 -5.14 2.63 0.64
CA ILE A 243 -5.80 3.93 0.83
C ILE A 243 -5.83 4.31 2.31
N CYS A 244 -5.67 5.61 2.58
CA CYS A 244 -6.05 6.20 3.85
C CYS A 244 -7.39 6.92 3.69
N ALA A 245 -8.22 6.86 4.73
CA ALA A 245 -9.38 7.72 4.84
C ALA A 245 -8.96 9.18 5.03
N ASP A 246 -9.77 10.11 4.57
CA ASP A 246 -9.62 11.50 5.00
C ASP A 246 -9.79 11.54 6.53
N PRO A 247 -8.88 12.23 7.24
CA PRO A 247 -8.98 12.34 8.70
C PRO A 247 -10.29 12.99 9.12
N ASP A 248 -11.00 12.37 10.07
CA ASP A 248 -12.16 12.98 10.69
C ASP A 248 -11.76 13.67 12.00
N THR A 249 -12.18 14.92 12.18
CA THR A 249 -11.85 15.73 13.35
C THR A 249 -13.12 16.21 14.05
N GLU A 250 -13.27 15.81 15.30
CA GLU A 250 -14.31 16.32 16.19
C GLU A 250 -13.75 17.31 17.21
N THR A 251 -14.50 18.37 17.49
CA THR A 251 -14.21 19.33 18.55
C THR A 251 -15.39 19.39 19.54
N ALA A 252 -15.10 19.46 20.82
CA ALA A 252 -16.13 19.48 21.86
C ALA A 252 -15.70 20.36 23.05
N THR A 253 -16.69 20.97 23.71
CA THR A 253 -16.46 21.51 25.06
C THR A 253 -16.55 20.35 26.05
N ALA A 254 -15.44 20.02 26.67
CA ALA A 254 -15.31 18.95 27.66
C ALA A 254 -15.41 19.50 29.09
N LYS A 255 -15.92 18.66 30.02
CA LYS A 255 -15.95 18.95 31.46
C LYS A 255 -14.92 18.07 32.17
N LEU A 256 -13.90 18.72 32.73
CA LEU A 256 -12.89 18.08 33.58
C LEU A 256 -13.44 17.93 35.01
N ARG A 257 -13.36 16.72 35.57
CA ARG A 257 -13.93 16.40 36.89
C ARG A 257 -13.24 15.20 37.56
#